data_aa3cb9b75e9e6dab2383277e1d973c95
#
_entry.id   aa3cb9b75e9e6dab2383277e1d973c95
#
_cell.length_a   1.000
_cell.length_b   1.000
_cell.length_c   1.000
_cell.angle_alpha   90.00
_cell.angle_beta   90.00
_cell.angle_gamma   90.00
#
_symmetry.space_group_name_H-M   'P 1'
#
loop_
_entity.id
_entity.type
_entity.pdbx_description
1 polymer ?
#
loop_
_entity_poly.entity_id
_entity_poly.type
_entity_poly.pdbx_seq_one_letter_code
_entity_poly.pdbx_strand_id
1 'polypeptide(L)'
;MALIPATVHQLAGKAQSLLAEKSVRAQIASSSRELDQADAVLFFAEGPGQFYQLDVWIETFHRLAAAGLKTGVIAMDARSARLVLENSSLPVLFSHSIEHIETRLRAIGARAICYVNNSQRNFTMLRFNGPAHVHLNHGESEKASMVSHQLKAYDYACVAGPAAVERIADSISRFDLAALVQIGRPQLDGLKPAEPSSTTRVLYAPTWEGDSAAMAYSSLPDYGERILAQLDADPNFEVRFRPHPKTGDASPAAKKAAAALKSAYSHLLDPVHDPGQSLVWADVAICDISAMAYDAVALNVPLILAGDRESRLRSGLPSAQLLGRANGLADRVAQLAASGVSGRQKQLSQYFFATTEPGAATKKLGDLLRSF
;
A
#
# COMPACT_ATOMS: atom_id res chain seq x y z
N MET A 1 42.54 2.87 -5.35
CA MET A 1 41.27 3.15 -4.66
C MET A 1 41.37 2.54 -3.27
N ALA A 2 41.59 3.36 -2.24
CA ALA A 2 41.81 2.86 -0.87
C ALA A 2 40.47 2.33 -0.31
N LEU A 3 40.49 1.07 0.13
CA LEU A 3 39.36 0.44 0.88
C LEU A 3 39.21 1.17 2.22
N ILE A 4 38.13 1.93 2.38
CA ILE A 4 37.78 2.53 3.67
C ILE A 4 37.43 1.37 4.62
N PRO A 5 38.06 1.27 5.81
CA PRO A 5 37.82 0.17 6.73
C PRO A 5 36.34 0.08 7.13
N ALA A 6 35.79 -1.12 7.28
CA ALA A 6 34.40 -1.38 7.67
C ALA A 6 33.97 -0.63 8.96
N THR A 7 34.91 -0.38 9.87
CA THR A 7 34.73 0.41 11.09
C THR A 7 34.42 1.88 10.85
N VAL A 8 34.97 2.49 9.78
CA VAL A 8 34.69 3.90 9.43
C VAL A 8 33.30 4.04 8.86
N HIS A 9 32.85 3.10 8.02
CA HIS A 9 31.48 3.08 7.53
C HIS A 9 30.44 2.88 8.64
N GLN A 10 30.74 2.02 9.64
CA GLN A 10 29.85 1.83 10.78
C GLN A 10 29.78 3.08 11.68
N LEU A 11 30.89 3.76 11.90
CA LEU A 11 30.93 4.99 12.70
C LEU A 11 30.21 6.14 11.98
N ALA A 12 30.40 6.29 10.68
CA ALA A 12 29.69 7.29 9.87
C ALA A 12 28.18 7.02 9.86
N GLY A 13 27.75 5.78 9.72
CA GLY A 13 26.34 5.39 9.78
C GLY A 13 25.70 5.68 11.14
N LYS A 14 26.40 5.41 12.25
CA LYS A 14 25.93 5.73 13.60
C LYS A 14 25.81 7.24 13.82
N ALA A 15 26.80 8.03 13.35
CA ALA A 15 26.76 9.48 13.46
C ALA A 15 25.60 10.08 12.66
N GLN A 16 25.34 9.59 11.44
CA GLN A 16 24.19 10.00 10.63
C GLN A 16 22.87 9.64 11.30
N SER A 17 22.75 8.47 11.91
CA SER A 17 21.56 8.08 12.67
C SER A 17 21.30 9.03 13.84
N LEU A 18 22.30 9.32 14.65
CA LEU A 18 22.20 10.24 15.79
C LEU A 18 21.82 11.68 15.38
N LEU A 19 22.35 12.15 14.25
CA LEU A 19 21.98 13.46 13.70
C LEU A 19 20.53 13.48 13.22
N ALA A 20 20.08 12.41 12.55
CA ALA A 20 18.70 12.26 12.10
C ALA A 20 17.73 12.24 13.30
N GLU A 21 18.08 11.54 14.38
CA GLU A 21 17.29 11.49 15.62
C GLU A 21 17.16 12.87 16.28
N LYS A 22 18.30 13.57 16.44
CA LYS A 22 18.30 14.93 16.99
C LYS A 22 17.42 15.87 16.16
N SER A 23 17.54 15.81 14.84
CA SER A 23 16.76 16.62 13.92
C SER A 23 15.26 16.36 14.06
N VAL A 24 14.86 15.08 14.07
CA VAL A 24 13.45 14.68 14.21
C VAL A 24 12.86 15.12 15.54
N ARG A 25 13.57 14.92 16.66
CA ARG A 25 13.11 15.37 17.97
C ARG A 25 12.94 16.89 18.05
N ALA A 26 13.88 17.64 17.47
CA ALA A 26 13.77 19.10 17.39
C ALA A 26 12.57 19.52 16.52
N GLN A 27 12.33 18.85 15.41
CA GLN A 27 11.21 19.12 14.51
C GLN A 27 9.86 18.81 15.19
N ILE A 28 9.73 17.70 15.90
CA ILE A 28 8.52 17.35 16.68
C ILE A 28 8.24 18.45 17.71
N ALA A 29 9.24 18.84 18.50
CA ALA A 29 9.10 19.85 19.52
C ALA A 29 8.73 21.23 18.94
N SER A 30 9.40 21.66 17.86
CA SER A 30 9.17 22.99 17.25
C SER A 30 7.83 23.09 16.51
N SER A 31 7.30 21.96 16.01
CA SER A 31 6.01 21.92 15.28
C SER A 31 4.80 21.66 16.18
N SER A 32 4.99 21.52 17.49
CA SER A 32 3.93 21.14 18.46
C SER A 32 3.18 19.85 18.04
N ARG A 33 3.92 18.92 17.43
CA ARG A 33 3.35 17.66 16.90
C ARG A 33 3.73 16.46 17.76
N GLU A 34 4.07 16.68 19.00
CA GLU A 34 4.28 15.61 19.95
C GLU A 34 2.97 14.85 20.20
N LEU A 35 3.05 13.53 20.23
CA LEU A 35 1.89 12.67 20.47
C LEU A 35 1.63 12.60 21.98
N ASP A 36 0.67 13.38 22.47
CA ASP A 36 0.32 13.49 23.89
C ASP A 36 -0.99 12.78 24.24
N GLN A 37 -1.89 12.62 23.28
CA GLN A 37 -3.16 11.93 23.44
C GLN A 37 -3.54 11.21 22.15
N ALA A 38 -4.04 9.97 22.25
CA ALA A 38 -4.61 9.25 21.12
C ALA A 38 -5.61 8.19 21.59
N ASP A 39 -6.68 8.00 20.81
CA ASP A 39 -7.55 6.83 20.91
C ASP A 39 -6.92 5.65 20.15
N ALA A 40 -6.36 5.94 18.97
CA ALA A 40 -5.70 4.96 18.11
C ALA A 40 -4.40 5.48 17.52
N VAL A 41 -3.37 4.63 17.46
CA VAL A 41 -2.06 4.97 16.90
C VAL A 41 -1.66 4.02 15.79
N LEU A 42 -1.07 4.54 14.72
CA LEU A 42 -0.33 3.75 13.74
C LEU A 42 1.05 3.43 14.29
N PHE A 43 1.41 2.17 14.37
CA PHE A 43 2.77 1.76 14.75
C PHE A 43 3.57 1.37 13.51
N PHE A 44 4.76 1.95 13.39
CA PHE A 44 5.66 1.69 12.28
C PHE A 44 7.13 1.58 12.72
N ALA A 45 7.69 0.38 12.59
CA ALA A 45 9.05 0.10 13.02
C ALA A 45 10.07 0.04 11.87
N GLU A 46 9.61 0.17 10.61
CA GLU A 46 10.44 0.01 9.42
C GLU A 46 11.09 1.33 8.98
N GLY A 47 12.16 1.19 8.19
CA GLY A 47 12.86 2.32 7.59
C GLY A 47 12.14 2.88 6.33
N PRO A 48 12.71 3.92 5.71
CA PRO A 48 12.09 4.67 4.60
C PRO A 48 11.70 3.81 3.38
N GLY A 49 12.44 2.75 3.10
CA GLY A 49 12.14 1.84 1.98
C GLY A 49 10.81 1.11 2.09
N GLN A 50 10.21 1.07 3.29
CA GLN A 50 8.90 0.48 3.54
C GLN A 50 7.83 1.53 3.87
N PHE A 51 8.18 2.82 3.84
CA PHE A 51 7.31 3.92 4.27
C PHE A 51 5.97 3.96 3.51
N TYR A 52 5.95 3.57 2.24
CA TYR A 52 4.73 3.49 1.43
C TYR A 52 3.61 2.67 2.08
N GLN A 53 3.96 1.70 2.97
CA GLN A 53 2.97 0.89 3.69
C GLN A 53 2.25 1.68 4.78
N LEU A 54 2.94 2.64 5.40
CA LEU A 54 2.33 3.56 6.36
C LEU A 54 1.61 4.69 5.63
N ASP A 55 2.23 5.21 4.59
CA ASP A 55 1.80 6.39 3.85
C ASP A 55 0.37 6.28 3.32
N VAL A 56 0.00 5.12 2.77
CA VAL A 56 -1.38 4.85 2.29
C VAL A 56 -2.45 4.91 3.40
N TRP A 57 -2.07 4.91 4.67
CA TRP A 57 -2.98 5.01 5.80
C TRP A 57 -3.08 6.42 6.39
N ILE A 58 -2.13 7.30 6.09
CA ILE A 58 -2.04 8.65 6.67
C ILE A 58 -3.34 9.41 6.43
N GLU A 59 -3.82 9.46 5.19
CA GLU A 59 -5.05 10.18 4.86
C GLU A 59 -6.29 9.58 5.52
N THR A 60 -6.36 8.26 5.67
CA THR A 60 -7.43 7.61 6.44
C THR A 60 -7.43 8.05 7.90
N PHE A 61 -6.25 8.15 8.52
CA PHE A 61 -6.12 8.60 9.91
C PHE A 61 -6.42 10.10 10.06
N HIS A 62 -6.15 10.92 9.05
CA HIS A 62 -6.64 12.32 9.00
C HIS A 62 -8.16 12.38 8.97
N ARG A 63 -8.82 11.56 8.14
CA ARG A 63 -10.30 11.49 8.10
C ARG A 63 -10.89 11.02 9.43
N LEU A 64 -10.27 10.04 10.08
CA LEU A 64 -10.66 9.60 11.42
C LEU A 64 -10.50 10.73 12.45
N ALA A 65 -9.41 11.49 12.36
CA ALA A 65 -9.18 12.65 13.23
C ALA A 65 -10.24 13.75 13.00
N ALA A 66 -10.58 14.04 11.75
CA ALA A 66 -11.64 14.97 11.38
C ALA A 66 -13.04 14.49 11.89
N ALA A 67 -13.22 13.16 12.02
CA ALA A 67 -14.41 12.56 12.61
C ALA A 67 -14.37 12.46 14.16
N GLY A 68 -13.41 13.14 14.80
CA GLY A 68 -13.29 13.28 16.25
C GLY A 68 -12.53 12.18 16.99
N LEU A 69 -11.86 11.26 16.26
CA LEU A 69 -11.00 10.25 16.88
C LEU A 69 -9.58 10.83 17.03
N LYS A 70 -9.02 10.82 18.22
CA LYS A 70 -7.64 11.25 18.43
C LYS A 70 -6.69 10.20 17.84
N THR A 71 -5.91 10.59 16.84
CA THR A 71 -5.03 9.69 16.11
C THR A 71 -3.59 10.20 16.09
N GLY A 72 -2.63 9.28 15.91
CA GLY A 72 -1.22 9.64 15.79
C GLY A 72 -0.37 8.49 15.28
N VAL A 73 0.93 8.74 15.20
CA VAL A 73 1.91 7.77 14.70
C VAL A 73 3.01 7.53 15.73
N ILE A 74 3.33 6.26 15.96
CA ILE A 74 4.54 5.84 16.69
C ILE A 74 5.51 5.29 15.68
N ALA A 75 6.66 5.93 15.51
CA ALA A 75 7.71 5.52 14.59
C ALA A 75 8.99 5.14 15.34
N MET A 76 9.62 4.02 14.95
CA MET A 76 10.88 3.57 15.54
C MET A 76 12.11 3.90 14.71
N ASP A 77 11.96 4.34 13.45
CA ASP A 77 13.06 4.84 12.61
C ASP A 77 12.94 6.35 12.45
N ALA A 78 14.04 7.09 12.69
CA ALA A 78 14.05 8.55 12.64
C ALA A 78 13.74 9.11 11.25
N ARG A 79 14.20 8.43 10.19
CA ARG A 79 13.95 8.87 8.81
C ARG A 79 12.49 8.66 8.42
N SER A 80 11.89 7.55 8.87
CA SER A 80 10.45 7.30 8.69
C SER A 80 9.60 8.30 9.51
N ALA A 81 10.00 8.62 10.74
CA ALA A 81 9.35 9.66 11.54
C ALA A 81 9.40 11.04 10.83
N ARG A 82 10.54 11.37 10.22
CA ARG A 82 10.68 12.60 9.43
C ARG A 82 9.73 12.59 8.22
N LEU A 83 9.61 11.49 7.50
CA LEU A 83 8.66 11.38 6.38
C LEU A 83 7.21 11.58 6.84
N VAL A 84 6.83 11.08 8.03
CA VAL A 84 5.51 11.40 8.61
C VAL A 84 5.35 12.90 8.86
N LEU A 85 6.39 13.57 9.39
CA LEU A 85 6.35 15.01 9.64
C LEU A 85 6.28 15.83 8.34
N GLU A 86 6.91 15.37 7.27
CA GLU A 86 6.92 16.04 5.96
C GLU A 86 5.61 15.83 5.20
N ASN A 87 4.99 14.65 5.28
CA ASN A 87 3.85 14.26 4.45
C ASN A 87 2.50 14.30 5.20
N SER A 88 2.46 14.61 6.49
CA SER A 88 1.22 14.61 7.26
C SER A 88 1.22 15.66 8.36
N SER A 89 0.04 15.92 8.94
CA SER A 89 -0.13 16.73 10.14
C SER A 89 -0.37 15.90 11.41
N LEU A 90 -0.35 14.56 11.32
CA LEU A 90 -0.57 13.68 12.48
C LEU A 90 0.50 13.89 13.55
N PRO A 91 0.14 13.87 14.84
CA PRO A 91 1.10 13.85 15.94
C PRO A 91 2.00 12.63 15.89
N VAL A 92 3.25 12.78 16.30
CA VAL A 92 4.29 11.74 16.19
C VAL A 92 4.97 11.50 17.53
N LEU A 93 5.07 10.24 17.92
CA LEU A 93 6.03 9.76 18.93
C LEU A 93 7.18 9.05 18.21
N PHE A 94 8.39 9.59 18.32
CA PHE A 94 9.59 8.91 17.83
C PHE A 94 10.39 8.31 18.99
N SER A 95 10.63 7.00 18.94
CA SER A 95 11.54 6.32 19.88
C SER A 95 12.02 4.98 19.35
N HIS A 96 13.28 4.63 19.58
CA HIS A 96 13.79 3.25 19.40
C HIS A 96 13.57 2.39 20.65
N SER A 97 13.35 3.00 21.82
CA SER A 97 13.18 2.28 23.08
C SER A 97 11.74 1.84 23.25
N ILE A 98 11.55 0.54 23.34
CA ILE A 98 10.25 -0.07 23.65
C ILE A 98 9.76 0.36 25.04
N GLU A 99 10.66 0.47 26.01
CA GLU A 99 10.33 0.94 27.36
C GLU A 99 9.83 2.39 27.36
N HIS A 100 10.47 3.25 26.57
CA HIS A 100 9.99 4.63 26.39
C HIS A 100 8.62 4.65 25.72
N ILE A 101 8.43 3.85 24.65
CA ILE A 101 7.13 3.75 23.98
C ILE A 101 6.06 3.27 24.96
N GLU A 102 6.33 2.26 25.79
CA GLU A 102 5.40 1.76 26.81
C GLU A 102 4.98 2.84 27.80
N THR A 103 5.96 3.56 28.35
CA THR A 103 5.72 4.66 29.29
C THR A 103 4.85 5.74 28.65
N ARG A 104 5.15 6.11 27.40
CA ARG A 104 4.38 7.12 26.65
C ARG A 104 2.97 6.62 26.29
N LEU A 105 2.80 5.37 25.86
CA LEU A 105 1.50 4.80 25.53
C LEU A 105 0.53 4.85 26.71
N ARG A 106 1.00 4.56 27.93
CA ARG A 106 0.19 4.69 29.14
C ARG A 106 -0.25 6.13 29.40
N ALA A 107 0.65 7.08 29.17
CA ALA A 107 0.36 8.51 29.36
C ALA A 107 -0.57 9.07 28.25
N ILE A 108 -0.40 8.61 27.01
CA ILE A 108 -1.19 8.99 25.85
C ILE A 108 -2.65 8.48 25.96
N GLY A 109 -2.86 7.35 26.66
CA GLY A 109 -4.16 6.73 26.80
C GLY A 109 -4.68 6.02 25.54
N ALA A 110 -3.74 5.56 24.66
CA ALA A 110 -4.10 4.84 23.44
C ALA A 110 -4.87 3.55 23.74
N ARG A 111 -6.04 3.39 23.10
CA ARG A 111 -6.91 2.22 23.24
C ARG A 111 -6.68 1.20 22.12
N ALA A 112 -6.10 1.62 21.00
CA ALA A 112 -5.74 0.75 19.89
C ALA A 112 -4.36 1.06 19.31
N ILE A 113 -3.60 0.00 18.98
CA ILE A 113 -2.36 0.05 18.21
C ILE A 113 -2.62 -0.63 16.87
N CYS A 114 -2.47 0.11 15.79
CA CYS A 114 -2.78 -0.31 14.44
C CYS A 114 -1.48 -0.63 13.66
N TYR A 115 -1.46 -1.78 12.98
CA TYR A 115 -0.29 -2.30 12.28
C TYR A 115 -0.56 -2.40 10.78
N VAL A 116 0.25 -1.72 9.98
CA VAL A 116 0.04 -1.58 8.53
C VAL A 116 0.73 -2.67 7.70
N ASN A 117 1.49 -3.55 8.34
CA ASN A 117 2.25 -4.60 7.65
C ASN A 117 2.47 -5.84 8.54
N ASN A 118 3.02 -6.91 7.95
CA ASN A 118 3.40 -8.15 8.63
C ASN A 118 4.87 -8.12 9.13
N SER A 119 5.35 -7.00 9.65
CA SER A 119 6.69 -6.92 10.22
C SER A 119 6.82 -7.74 11.50
N GLN A 120 7.90 -8.51 11.64
CA GLN A 120 8.23 -9.19 12.91
C GLN A 120 8.45 -8.19 14.05
N ARG A 121 8.82 -6.95 13.75
CA ARG A 121 8.99 -5.88 14.74
C ARG A 121 7.69 -5.48 15.43
N ASN A 122 6.54 -5.73 14.78
CA ASN A 122 5.23 -5.51 15.40
C ASN A 122 5.07 -6.32 16.68
N PHE A 123 5.65 -7.52 16.74
CA PHE A 123 5.52 -8.41 17.90
C PHE A 123 6.16 -7.85 19.17
N THR A 124 7.07 -6.90 19.05
CA THR A 124 7.61 -6.22 20.23
C THR A 124 6.56 -5.39 20.97
N MET A 125 5.49 -4.96 20.26
CA MET A 125 4.39 -4.18 20.83
C MET A 125 3.30 -5.06 21.44
N LEU A 126 3.17 -6.31 21.06
CA LEU A 126 2.15 -7.24 21.58
C LEU A 126 2.34 -7.60 23.07
N ARG A 127 3.44 -7.18 23.67
CA ARG A 127 3.66 -7.25 25.12
C ARG A 127 2.82 -6.26 25.93
N PHE A 128 2.20 -5.28 25.30
CA PHE A 128 1.42 -4.22 25.96
C PHE A 128 -0.04 -4.63 26.07
N ASN A 129 -0.52 -4.87 27.26
CA ASN A 129 -1.82 -5.50 27.51
C ASN A 129 -3.00 -4.51 27.57
N GLY A 130 -2.75 -3.19 27.50
CA GLY A 130 -3.81 -2.18 27.63
C GLY A 130 -4.57 -1.95 26.32
N PRO A 131 -3.88 -1.58 25.23
CA PRO A 131 -4.51 -1.31 23.94
C PRO A 131 -4.91 -2.58 23.20
N ALA A 132 -5.95 -2.52 22.37
CA ALA A 132 -6.25 -3.53 21.38
C ALA A 132 -5.21 -3.49 20.25
N HIS A 133 -4.76 -4.66 19.78
CA HIS A 133 -3.81 -4.82 18.69
C HIS A 133 -4.57 -5.11 17.39
N VAL A 134 -4.58 -4.16 16.45
CA VAL A 134 -5.37 -4.21 15.22
C VAL A 134 -4.46 -4.28 14.00
N HIS A 135 -4.49 -5.38 13.27
CA HIS A 135 -3.78 -5.51 12.00
C HIS A 135 -4.61 -4.90 10.86
N LEU A 136 -4.06 -3.90 10.18
CA LEU A 136 -4.73 -3.19 9.09
C LEU A 136 -4.31 -3.65 7.70
N ASN A 137 -3.06 -4.15 7.57
CA ASN A 137 -2.39 -4.36 6.28
C ASN A 137 -2.27 -3.05 5.46
N HIS A 138 -1.66 -3.08 4.27
CA HIS A 138 -1.49 -1.91 3.41
C HIS A 138 -2.10 -2.08 2.01
N GLY A 139 -2.74 -3.20 1.73
CA GLY A 139 -3.37 -3.49 0.45
C GLY A 139 -4.23 -4.74 0.50
N GLU A 140 -5.04 -4.96 -0.54
CA GLU A 140 -5.77 -6.21 -0.77
C GLU A 140 -5.23 -6.87 -2.04
N SER A 141 -4.99 -8.18 -2.00
CA SER A 141 -4.65 -8.97 -3.19
C SER A 141 -4.72 -10.46 -2.90
N GLU A 142 -4.68 -11.28 -3.95
CA GLU A 142 -4.61 -12.74 -3.83
C GLU A 142 -3.16 -13.28 -3.80
N LYS A 143 -2.18 -12.43 -3.49
CA LYS A 143 -0.79 -12.87 -3.31
C LYS A 143 -0.66 -13.78 -2.08
N ALA A 144 0.26 -14.73 -2.14
CA ALA A 144 0.52 -15.65 -1.02
C ALA A 144 0.90 -14.94 0.29
N SER A 145 1.52 -13.75 0.19
CA SER A 145 1.88 -12.93 1.37
C SER A 145 0.69 -12.35 2.14
N MET A 146 -0.53 -12.41 1.57
CA MET A 146 -1.74 -11.91 2.22
C MET A 146 -2.25 -12.84 3.31
N VAL A 147 -1.75 -14.06 3.39
CA VAL A 147 -2.13 -15.06 4.40
C VAL A 147 -0.90 -15.49 5.19
N SER A 148 -0.94 -15.28 6.50
CA SER A 148 0.15 -15.64 7.40
C SER A 148 -0.38 -16.01 8.77
N HIS A 149 0.20 -17.03 9.40
CA HIS A 149 -0.06 -17.36 10.81
C HIS A 149 0.25 -16.20 11.77
N GLN A 150 1.01 -15.19 11.35
CA GLN A 150 1.27 -13.98 12.13
C GLN A 150 -0.03 -13.21 12.46
N LEU A 151 -1.07 -13.33 11.62
CA LEU A 151 -2.37 -12.70 11.90
C LEU A 151 -2.99 -13.14 13.23
N LYS A 152 -2.67 -14.34 13.71
CA LYS A 152 -3.15 -14.85 15.01
C LYS A 152 -2.61 -14.10 16.23
N ALA A 153 -1.60 -13.26 16.04
CA ALA A 153 -0.98 -12.50 17.10
C ALA A 153 -1.72 -11.19 17.45
N TYR A 154 -2.69 -10.81 16.62
CA TYR A 154 -3.47 -9.58 16.82
C TYR A 154 -4.87 -9.91 17.34
N ASP A 155 -5.45 -8.98 18.12
CA ASP A 155 -6.82 -9.13 18.63
C ASP A 155 -7.84 -9.04 17.47
N TYR A 156 -7.55 -8.18 16.49
CA TYR A 156 -8.37 -8.00 15.30
C TYR A 156 -7.51 -7.88 14.04
N ALA A 157 -8.00 -8.44 12.94
CA ALA A 157 -7.42 -8.24 11.62
C ALA A 157 -8.47 -7.63 10.68
N CYS A 158 -8.24 -6.40 10.25
CA CYS A 158 -9.08 -5.73 9.27
C CYS A 158 -8.82 -6.32 7.88
N VAL A 159 -9.88 -6.68 7.19
CA VAL A 159 -9.84 -7.24 5.83
C VAL A 159 -10.78 -6.46 4.90
N ALA A 160 -10.50 -6.51 3.60
CA ALA A 160 -11.28 -5.76 2.63
C ALA A 160 -12.72 -6.29 2.51
N GLY A 161 -12.91 -7.61 2.54
CA GLY A 161 -14.24 -8.20 2.40
C GLY A 161 -14.27 -9.72 2.40
N PRO A 162 -15.37 -10.32 1.90
CA PRO A 162 -15.61 -11.77 1.94
C PRO A 162 -14.48 -12.61 1.37
N ALA A 163 -13.91 -12.23 0.23
CA ALA A 163 -12.81 -12.97 -0.42
C ALA A 163 -11.59 -13.13 0.49
N ALA A 164 -11.26 -12.12 1.31
CA ALA A 164 -10.16 -12.19 2.26
C ALA A 164 -10.50 -13.13 3.43
N VAL A 165 -11.75 -13.13 3.91
CA VAL A 165 -12.21 -14.05 4.96
C VAL A 165 -12.10 -15.50 4.50
N GLU A 166 -12.60 -15.82 3.31
CA GLU A 166 -12.51 -17.16 2.73
C GLU A 166 -11.05 -17.62 2.54
N ARG A 167 -10.21 -16.73 2.01
CA ARG A 167 -8.79 -17.01 1.81
C ARG A 167 -8.05 -17.31 3.11
N ILE A 168 -8.34 -16.57 4.18
CA ILE A 168 -7.77 -16.78 5.50
C ILE A 168 -8.29 -18.08 6.11
N ALA A 169 -9.60 -18.35 6.03
CA ALA A 169 -10.21 -19.57 6.53
C ALA A 169 -9.61 -20.83 5.89
N ASP A 170 -9.41 -20.80 4.57
CA ASP A 170 -8.84 -21.91 3.81
C ASP A 170 -7.34 -22.13 4.07
N SER A 171 -6.60 -21.06 4.36
CA SER A 171 -5.13 -21.09 4.39
C SER A 171 -4.54 -21.16 5.79
N ILE A 172 -5.23 -20.63 6.81
CA ILE A 172 -4.72 -20.53 8.18
C ILE A 172 -5.53 -21.44 9.11
N SER A 173 -4.98 -22.63 9.38
CA SER A 173 -5.63 -23.59 10.27
C SER A 173 -5.90 -22.99 11.66
N ARG A 174 -7.06 -23.27 12.26
CA ARG A 174 -7.44 -22.84 13.60
C ARG A 174 -7.36 -21.32 13.79
N PHE A 175 -7.71 -20.54 12.76
CA PHE A 175 -7.87 -19.10 12.90
C PHE A 175 -9.25 -18.79 13.48
N ASP A 176 -9.31 -17.87 14.43
CA ASP A 176 -10.58 -17.36 14.93
C ASP A 176 -11.15 -16.33 13.93
N LEU A 177 -12.13 -16.75 13.15
CA LEU A 177 -12.74 -15.90 12.13
C LEU A 177 -13.51 -14.71 12.74
N ALA A 178 -13.88 -14.75 14.01
CA ALA A 178 -14.50 -13.62 14.71
C ALA A 178 -13.52 -12.44 14.89
N ALA A 179 -12.21 -12.69 14.84
CA ALA A 179 -11.20 -11.65 14.85
C ALA A 179 -11.08 -10.89 13.52
N LEU A 180 -11.73 -11.37 12.43
CA LEU A 180 -11.72 -10.68 11.14
C LEU A 180 -12.81 -9.62 11.07
N VAL A 181 -12.40 -8.38 10.80
CA VAL A 181 -13.33 -7.25 10.64
C VAL A 181 -13.31 -6.78 9.19
N GLN A 182 -14.43 -6.96 8.51
CA GLN A 182 -14.59 -6.58 7.10
C GLN A 182 -14.88 -5.09 6.98
N ILE A 183 -13.86 -4.30 6.69
CA ILE A 183 -13.96 -2.83 6.65
C ILE A 183 -14.04 -2.23 5.24
N GLY A 184 -13.74 -2.97 4.17
CA GLY A 184 -13.53 -2.39 2.85
C GLY A 184 -12.10 -1.86 2.67
N ARG A 185 -11.98 -0.79 1.87
CA ARG A 185 -10.69 -0.13 1.57
C ARG A 185 -10.77 1.36 1.95
N PRO A 186 -10.50 1.73 3.21
CA PRO A 186 -10.56 3.13 3.68
C PRO A 186 -9.65 4.08 2.88
N GLN A 187 -8.56 3.58 2.30
CA GLN A 187 -7.64 4.36 1.48
C GLN A 187 -8.31 4.92 0.21
N LEU A 188 -9.36 4.27 -0.27
CA LEU A 188 -10.09 4.69 -1.48
C LEU A 188 -11.23 5.65 -1.19
N ASP A 189 -11.57 5.85 0.08
CA ASP A 189 -12.61 6.79 0.48
C ASP A 189 -12.21 8.23 0.14
N GLY A 190 -13.17 8.99 -0.39
CA GLY A 190 -12.95 10.40 -0.74
C GLY A 190 -12.24 10.63 -2.07
N LEU A 191 -11.84 9.58 -2.79
CA LEU A 191 -11.34 9.71 -4.16
C LEU A 191 -12.47 10.15 -5.08
N LYS A 192 -12.16 11.08 -5.99
CA LYS A 192 -13.12 11.59 -6.98
C LYS A 192 -12.64 11.21 -8.38
N PRO A 193 -13.53 10.70 -9.25
CA PRO A 193 -13.19 10.49 -10.66
C PRO A 193 -12.62 11.77 -11.26
N ALA A 194 -11.68 11.61 -12.19
CA ALA A 194 -11.17 12.74 -12.95
C ALA A 194 -12.25 13.27 -13.90
N GLU A 195 -12.12 14.55 -14.28
CA GLU A 195 -12.96 15.14 -15.31
C GLU A 195 -12.78 14.40 -16.66
N PRO A 196 -13.83 14.28 -17.47
CA PRO A 196 -13.74 13.65 -18.79
C PRO A 196 -12.59 14.23 -19.64
N SER A 197 -11.96 13.38 -20.44
CA SER A 197 -10.89 13.76 -21.38
C SER A 197 -11.28 13.42 -22.81
N SER A 198 -10.71 14.13 -23.77
CA SER A 198 -10.81 13.81 -25.19
C SER A 198 -9.91 12.65 -25.62
N THR A 199 -8.89 12.34 -24.83
CA THR A 199 -7.97 11.21 -25.02
C THR A 199 -8.27 10.11 -24.01
N THR A 200 -8.03 8.86 -24.37
CA THR A 200 -8.15 7.73 -23.45
C THR A 200 -6.95 7.71 -22.48
N ARG A 201 -7.22 7.80 -21.20
CA ARG A 201 -6.22 7.79 -20.14
C ARG A 201 -5.88 6.37 -19.71
N VAL A 202 -4.63 5.99 -19.86
CA VAL A 202 -4.15 4.63 -19.57
C VAL A 202 -3.12 4.64 -18.47
N LEU A 203 -3.39 3.93 -17.39
CA LEU A 203 -2.43 3.72 -16.29
C LEU A 203 -1.78 2.36 -16.43
N TYR A 204 -0.46 2.30 -16.62
CA TYR A 204 0.31 1.08 -16.46
C TYR A 204 0.99 1.05 -15.10
N ALA A 205 0.53 0.15 -14.21
CA ALA A 205 0.98 0.04 -12.83
C ALA A 205 1.49 -1.38 -12.51
N PRO A 206 2.71 -1.73 -12.98
CA PRO A 206 3.32 -3.02 -12.67
C PRO A 206 3.75 -3.11 -11.21
N THR A 207 3.65 -4.33 -10.63
CA THR A 207 4.23 -4.61 -9.30
C THR A 207 5.74 -4.82 -9.39
N TRP A 208 6.41 -4.94 -8.24
CA TRP A 208 7.83 -5.26 -8.19
C TRP A 208 8.08 -6.78 -8.38
N GLU A 209 9.33 -7.15 -8.59
CA GLU A 209 9.76 -8.51 -8.98
C GLU A 209 9.54 -9.56 -7.88
N GLY A 210 9.28 -9.12 -6.64
CA GLY A 210 9.19 -10.01 -5.49
C GLY A 210 10.56 -10.45 -4.96
N ASP A 211 10.58 -11.02 -3.76
CA ASP A 211 11.77 -11.55 -3.10
C ASP A 211 11.95 -13.06 -3.29
N SER A 212 11.00 -13.70 -3.92
CA SER A 212 11.01 -15.14 -4.20
C SER A 212 10.23 -15.47 -5.47
N ALA A 213 10.46 -16.66 -6.03
CA ALA A 213 9.73 -17.13 -7.21
C ALA A 213 8.20 -17.20 -6.97
N ALA A 214 7.78 -17.45 -5.72
CA ALA A 214 6.36 -17.46 -5.34
C ALA A 214 5.74 -16.07 -5.37
N MET A 215 6.54 -15.01 -5.20
CA MET A 215 6.12 -13.62 -5.17
C MET A 215 6.41 -12.85 -6.47
N ALA A 216 6.97 -13.52 -7.49
CA ALA A 216 7.31 -12.91 -8.77
C ALA A 216 6.06 -12.76 -9.65
N TYR A 217 5.35 -11.66 -9.53
CA TYR A 217 4.15 -11.31 -10.30
C TYR A 217 4.37 -10.16 -11.29
N SER A 218 5.58 -9.59 -11.36
CA SER A 218 5.85 -8.41 -12.19
C SER A 218 5.82 -8.72 -13.68
N SER A 219 5.05 -7.94 -14.43
CA SER A 219 5.08 -7.93 -15.90
C SER A 219 6.23 -7.08 -16.45
N LEU A 220 6.85 -6.27 -15.62
CA LEU A 220 7.80 -5.25 -16.07
C LEU A 220 9.03 -5.83 -16.77
N PRO A 221 9.69 -6.91 -16.26
CA PRO A 221 10.89 -7.47 -16.90
C PRO A 221 10.64 -8.02 -18.29
N ASP A 222 9.50 -8.69 -18.49
CA ASP A 222 9.23 -9.44 -19.72
C ASP A 222 8.41 -8.64 -20.75
N TYR A 223 7.57 -7.73 -20.29
CA TYR A 223 6.59 -7.05 -21.12
C TYR A 223 6.61 -5.53 -21.02
N GLY A 224 7.30 -4.94 -20.01
CA GLY A 224 7.21 -3.52 -19.69
C GLY A 224 7.56 -2.61 -20.86
N GLU A 225 8.69 -2.84 -21.54
CA GLU A 225 9.10 -2.05 -22.69
C GLU A 225 8.07 -2.12 -23.82
N ARG A 226 7.58 -3.32 -24.12
CA ARG A 226 6.60 -3.55 -25.19
C ARG A 226 5.26 -2.89 -24.91
N ILE A 227 4.80 -2.93 -23.65
CA ILE A 227 3.57 -2.24 -23.23
C ILE A 227 3.75 -0.74 -23.39
N LEU A 228 4.81 -0.18 -22.83
CA LEU A 228 5.07 1.26 -22.88
C LEU A 228 5.25 1.76 -24.31
N ALA A 229 6.03 1.05 -25.13
CA ALA A 229 6.25 1.44 -26.54
C ALA A 229 4.95 1.46 -27.37
N GLN A 230 4.03 0.48 -27.17
CA GLN A 230 2.77 0.46 -27.87
C GLN A 230 1.81 1.55 -27.43
N LEU A 231 1.76 1.84 -26.14
CA LEU A 231 0.88 2.87 -25.60
C LEU A 231 1.38 4.28 -25.93
N ASP A 232 2.69 4.51 -25.86
CA ASP A 232 3.32 5.81 -26.13
C ASP A 232 3.26 6.17 -27.63
N ALA A 233 3.22 5.17 -28.53
CA ALA A 233 3.13 5.37 -29.97
C ALA A 233 1.73 5.78 -30.45
N ASP A 234 0.68 5.62 -29.66
CA ASP A 234 -0.70 5.92 -30.05
C ASP A 234 -1.12 7.30 -29.53
N PRO A 235 -1.34 8.30 -30.43
CA PRO A 235 -1.69 9.66 -30.04
C PRO A 235 -3.09 9.79 -29.40
N ASN A 236 -3.91 8.74 -29.45
CA ASN A 236 -5.22 8.73 -28.80
C ASN A 236 -5.14 8.43 -27.31
N PHE A 237 -3.94 8.03 -26.82
CA PHE A 237 -3.74 7.72 -25.42
C PHE A 237 -2.94 8.80 -24.68
N GLU A 238 -3.39 9.11 -23.47
CA GLU A 238 -2.61 9.79 -22.44
C GLU A 238 -2.16 8.73 -21.45
N VAL A 239 -0.85 8.48 -21.36
CA VAL A 239 -0.30 7.33 -20.62
C VAL A 239 0.39 7.78 -19.33
N ARG A 240 0.13 7.07 -18.23
CA ARG A 240 0.95 7.14 -17.01
C ARG A 240 1.58 5.80 -16.67
N PHE A 241 2.86 5.84 -16.42
CA PHE A 241 3.66 4.71 -15.97
C PHE A 241 3.97 4.84 -14.48
N ARG A 242 3.42 3.92 -13.66
CA ARG A 242 3.57 3.92 -12.21
C ARG A 242 4.26 2.64 -11.74
N PRO A 243 5.60 2.52 -11.82
CA PRO A 243 6.31 1.37 -11.28
C PRO A 243 6.20 1.35 -9.76
N HIS A 244 6.13 0.13 -9.18
CA HIS A 244 6.05 -0.05 -7.73
C HIS A 244 7.30 0.56 -7.04
N PRO A 245 7.20 1.15 -5.83
CA PRO A 245 8.35 1.74 -5.12
C PRO A 245 9.55 0.81 -4.95
N LYS A 246 9.31 -0.51 -4.81
CA LYS A 246 10.35 -1.54 -4.70
C LYS A 246 10.84 -2.11 -6.04
N THR A 247 10.40 -1.55 -7.17
CA THR A 247 10.83 -2.03 -8.48
C THR A 247 12.35 -1.87 -8.64
N GLY A 248 13.03 -2.99 -8.89
CA GLY A 248 14.46 -3.06 -9.01
C GLY A 248 15.20 -3.49 -7.72
N ASP A 249 14.50 -3.80 -6.63
CA ASP A 249 15.11 -4.20 -5.36
C ASP A 249 15.55 -5.68 -5.34
N ALA A 250 14.95 -6.54 -6.20
CA ALA A 250 15.21 -7.98 -6.17
C ALA A 250 16.63 -8.37 -6.55
N SER A 251 17.25 -7.61 -7.48
CA SER A 251 18.60 -7.88 -7.93
C SER A 251 19.25 -6.66 -8.63
N PRO A 252 20.59 -6.61 -8.74
CA PRO A 252 21.26 -5.58 -9.55
C PRO A 252 20.80 -5.55 -11.01
N ALA A 253 20.48 -6.69 -11.60
CA ALA A 253 19.97 -6.78 -12.97
C ALA A 253 18.57 -6.15 -13.08
N ALA A 254 17.65 -6.48 -12.17
CA ALA A 254 16.32 -5.87 -12.08
C ALA A 254 16.40 -4.36 -11.89
N LYS A 255 17.31 -3.91 -11.00
CA LYS A 255 17.55 -2.47 -10.77
C LYS A 255 18.00 -1.75 -12.04
N LYS A 256 18.94 -2.34 -12.79
CA LYS A 256 19.41 -1.78 -14.05
C LYS A 256 18.31 -1.71 -15.11
N ALA A 257 17.55 -2.79 -15.27
CA ALA A 257 16.43 -2.85 -16.22
C ALA A 257 15.34 -1.83 -15.87
N ALA A 258 14.93 -1.77 -14.60
CA ALA A 258 13.95 -0.80 -14.14
C ALA A 258 14.41 0.66 -14.33
N ALA A 259 15.69 0.95 -14.06
CA ALA A 259 16.27 2.27 -14.28
C ALA A 259 16.30 2.65 -15.78
N ALA A 260 16.61 1.71 -16.66
CA ALA A 260 16.58 1.92 -18.10
C ALA A 260 15.16 2.27 -18.59
N LEU A 261 14.13 1.53 -18.17
CA LEU A 261 12.74 1.81 -18.52
C LEU A 261 12.25 3.16 -17.95
N LYS A 262 12.55 3.46 -16.70
CA LYS A 262 12.22 4.76 -16.10
C LYS A 262 12.89 5.95 -16.83
N SER A 263 14.10 5.74 -17.34
CA SER A 263 14.81 6.75 -18.13
C SER A 263 14.22 6.91 -19.53
N ALA A 264 13.99 5.80 -20.24
CA ALA A 264 13.46 5.81 -21.60
C ALA A 264 12.03 6.41 -21.66
N TYR A 265 11.20 6.11 -20.66
CA TYR A 265 9.81 6.56 -20.56
C TYR A 265 9.59 7.57 -19.42
N SER A 266 10.59 8.42 -19.18
CA SER A 266 10.55 9.40 -18.07
C SER A 266 9.38 10.39 -18.21
N HIS A 267 8.96 10.72 -19.43
CA HIS A 267 7.83 11.59 -19.75
C HIS A 267 6.47 10.95 -19.43
N LEU A 268 6.41 9.62 -19.29
CA LEU A 268 5.20 8.88 -18.90
C LEU A 268 5.13 8.61 -17.37
N LEU A 269 6.19 8.91 -16.62
CA LEU A 269 6.17 8.64 -15.18
C LEU A 269 5.01 9.37 -14.52
N ASP A 270 4.23 8.60 -13.75
CA ASP A 270 3.08 9.15 -13.03
C ASP A 270 3.54 10.20 -12.00
N PRO A 271 3.09 11.47 -12.14
CA PRO A 271 3.49 12.54 -11.23
C PRO A 271 2.75 12.53 -9.90
N VAL A 272 1.72 11.68 -9.78
CA VAL A 272 0.82 11.68 -8.61
C VAL A 272 1.40 10.82 -7.51
N HIS A 273 1.36 11.31 -6.27
CA HIS A 273 1.86 10.57 -5.12
C HIS A 273 0.93 9.41 -4.72
N ASP A 274 -0.36 9.70 -4.57
CA ASP A 274 -1.37 8.73 -4.15
C ASP A 274 -1.74 7.76 -5.28
N PRO A 275 -1.57 6.43 -5.10
CA PRO A 275 -1.94 5.43 -6.12
C PRO A 275 -3.44 5.40 -6.44
N GLY A 276 -4.30 5.72 -5.48
CA GLY A 276 -5.74 5.81 -5.70
C GLY A 276 -6.12 6.95 -6.66
N GLN A 277 -5.45 8.10 -6.54
CA GLN A 277 -5.64 9.22 -7.47
C GLN A 277 -5.22 8.86 -8.90
N SER A 278 -4.18 8.04 -9.07
CA SER A 278 -3.78 7.55 -10.39
C SER A 278 -4.82 6.62 -10.99
N LEU A 279 -5.48 5.80 -10.17
CA LEU A 279 -6.55 4.91 -10.63
C LEU A 279 -7.80 5.70 -11.04
N VAL A 280 -8.26 6.66 -10.25
CA VAL A 280 -9.45 7.44 -10.61
C VAL A 280 -9.21 8.43 -11.76
N TRP A 281 -7.96 8.70 -12.10
CA TRP A 281 -7.58 9.42 -13.30
C TRP A 281 -7.73 8.57 -14.58
N ALA A 282 -7.52 7.24 -14.48
CA ALA A 282 -7.44 6.36 -15.62
C ALA A 282 -8.83 5.91 -16.13
N ASP A 283 -9.01 5.89 -17.44
CA ASP A 283 -10.14 5.25 -18.12
C ASP A 283 -9.92 3.73 -18.23
N VAL A 284 -8.65 3.30 -18.29
CA VAL A 284 -8.24 1.87 -18.27
C VAL A 284 -6.96 1.72 -17.45
N ALA A 285 -6.94 0.74 -16.55
CA ALA A 285 -5.76 0.36 -15.80
C ALA A 285 -5.17 -0.95 -16.32
N ILE A 286 -3.85 -1.01 -16.48
CA ILE A 286 -3.08 -2.21 -16.79
C ILE A 286 -2.24 -2.51 -15.56
N CYS A 287 -2.56 -3.57 -14.83
CA CYS A 287 -1.92 -3.91 -13.57
C CYS A 287 -1.50 -5.37 -13.54
N ASP A 288 -0.47 -5.68 -12.77
CA ASP A 288 -0.18 -7.05 -12.34
C ASP A 288 -1.13 -7.47 -11.20
N ILE A 289 -1.04 -8.74 -10.76
CA ILE A 289 -1.69 -9.21 -9.54
C ILE A 289 -1.07 -8.47 -8.34
N SER A 290 -1.69 -7.38 -7.94
CA SER A 290 -1.22 -6.45 -6.89
C SER A 290 -2.38 -5.69 -6.30
N ALA A 291 -2.17 -4.93 -5.22
CA ALA A 291 -3.22 -4.10 -4.62
C ALA A 291 -3.85 -3.13 -5.64
N MET A 292 -3.07 -2.60 -6.58
CA MET A 292 -3.58 -1.71 -7.64
C MET A 292 -4.68 -2.35 -8.50
N ALA A 293 -4.55 -3.65 -8.83
CA ALA A 293 -5.57 -4.34 -9.62
C ALA A 293 -6.90 -4.48 -8.85
N TYR A 294 -6.82 -4.78 -7.55
CA TYR A 294 -8.01 -4.92 -6.71
C TYR A 294 -8.63 -3.55 -6.40
N ASP A 295 -7.81 -2.53 -6.18
CA ASP A 295 -8.27 -1.15 -6.00
C ASP A 295 -8.95 -0.62 -7.28
N ALA A 296 -8.47 -0.99 -8.49
CA ALA A 296 -9.15 -0.71 -9.75
C ALA A 296 -10.55 -1.37 -9.83
N VAL A 297 -10.67 -2.60 -9.33
CA VAL A 297 -11.98 -3.28 -9.22
C VAL A 297 -12.90 -2.54 -8.25
N ALA A 298 -12.40 -2.11 -7.09
CA ALA A 298 -13.18 -1.35 -6.11
C ALA A 298 -13.69 -0.01 -6.67
N LEU A 299 -12.84 0.68 -7.41
CA LEU A 299 -13.12 2.00 -8.00
C LEU A 299 -13.89 1.92 -9.33
N ASN A 300 -14.24 0.72 -9.79
CA ASN A 300 -14.88 0.50 -11.10
C ASN A 300 -14.06 1.08 -12.27
N VAL A 301 -12.73 0.96 -12.22
CA VAL A 301 -11.86 1.30 -13.34
C VAL A 301 -11.69 0.04 -14.21
N PRO A 302 -11.95 0.10 -15.52
CA PRO A 302 -11.73 -1.01 -16.45
C PRO A 302 -10.31 -1.54 -16.33
N LEU A 303 -10.15 -2.86 -16.13
CA LEU A 303 -8.87 -3.48 -15.77
C LEU A 303 -8.39 -4.47 -16.82
N ILE A 304 -7.11 -4.38 -17.16
CA ILE A 304 -6.32 -5.39 -17.85
C ILE A 304 -5.29 -5.94 -16.86
N LEU A 305 -5.35 -7.25 -16.57
CA LEU A 305 -4.27 -7.90 -15.83
C LEU A 305 -3.11 -8.23 -16.76
N ALA A 306 -1.93 -7.73 -16.42
CA ALA A 306 -0.69 -8.03 -17.08
C ALA A 306 -0.09 -9.33 -16.54
N GLY A 307 0.37 -10.23 -17.44
CA GLY A 307 1.03 -11.47 -17.07
C GLY A 307 0.20 -12.73 -17.27
N ASP A 308 0.86 -13.87 -17.33
CA ASP A 308 0.34 -15.19 -17.70
C ASP A 308 0.06 -16.12 -16.50
N ARG A 309 -0.07 -15.54 -15.29
CA ARG A 309 -0.19 -16.32 -14.05
C ARG A 309 -1.63 -16.53 -13.55
N GLU A 310 -2.58 -16.63 -14.46
CA GLU A 310 -4.01 -16.87 -14.18
C GLU A 310 -4.28 -18.05 -13.24
N SER A 311 -3.50 -19.11 -13.36
CA SER A 311 -3.66 -20.33 -12.55
C SER A 311 -3.48 -20.11 -11.04
N ARG A 312 -3.03 -18.93 -10.63
CA ARG A 312 -2.83 -18.55 -9.22
C ARG A 312 -3.97 -17.73 -8.63
N LEU A 313 -4.95 -17.32 -9.45
CA LEU A 313 -6.11 -16.56 -8.99
C LEU A 313 -7.28 -17.48 -8.70
N ARG A 314 -7.77 -17.47 -7.47
CA ARG A 314 -8.96 -18.23 -7.06
C ARG A 314 -10.26 -17.56 -7.54
N SER A 315 -10.26 -16.25 -7.68
CA SER A 315 -11.46 -15.43 -7.90
C SER A 315 -11.88 -15.28 -9.35
N GLY A 316 -11.02 -15.65 -10.31
CA GLY A 316 -11.27 -15.40 -11.73
C GLY A 316 -11.40 -13.90 -12.05
N LEU A 317 -10.53 -13.04 -11.49
CA LEU A 317 -10.31 -11.70 -12.02
C LEU A 317 -10.13 -11.82 -13.54
N PRO A 318 -10.79 -10.97 -14.36
CA PRO A 318 -10.67 -11.05 -15.80
C PRO A 318 -9.22 -10.85 -16.18
N SER A 319 -8.53 -11.97 -16.46
CA SER A 319 -7.20 -11.89 -16.99
C SER A 319 -7.30 -11.50 -18.44
N ALA A 320 -6.50 -10.55 -18.83
CA ALA A 320 -6.24 -10.37 -20.23
C ALA A 320 -5.17 -11.40 -20.62
N GLN A 321 -5.55 -12.49 -21.22
CA GLN A 321 -4.65 -13.41 -21.96
C GLN A 321 -3.79 -12.69 -23.03
N LEU A 322 -3.62 -11.39 -22.90
CA LEU A 322 -3.19 -10.47 -23.94
C LEU A 322 -1.70 -10.25 -23.99
N LEU A 323 -1.00 -10.46 -22.92
CA LEU A 323 0.44 -10.15 -22.92
C LEU A 323 1.29 -11.25 -23.55
N GLY A 324 0.80 -12.48 -23.65
CA GLY A 324 1.44 -13.54 -24.44
C GLY A 324 1.42 -13.25 -25.95
N ARG A 325 0.51 -12.36 -26.41
CA ARG A 325 0.37 -11.92 -27.81
C ARG A 325 0.24 -10.41 -27.80
N ALA A 326 1.36 -9.70 -27.68
CA ALA A 326 1.41 -8.23 -27.57
C ALA A 326 0.81 -7.46 -28.76
N ASN A 327 0.36 -8.13 -29.80
CA ASN A 327 -0.33 -7.52 -30.92
C ASN A 327 -1.80 -7.26 -30.53
N GLY A 328 -2.24 -6.00 -30.52
CA GLY A 328 -3.61 -5.59 -30.24
C GLY A 328 -3.87 -5.04 -28.84
N LEU A 329 -2.83 -4.64 -28.09
CA LEU A 329 -3.01 -4.00 -26.78
C LEU A 329 -3.77 -2.66 -26.92
N ALA A 330 -3.40 -1.83 -27.92
CA ALA A 330 -4.06 -0.56 -28.17
C ALA A 330 -5.56 -0.75 -28.47
N ASP A 331 -5.91 -1.68 -29.37
CA ASP A 331 -7.30 -2.00 -29.71
C ASP A 331 -8.08 -2.46 -28.46
N ARG A 332 -7.44 -3.26 -27.62
CA ARG A 332 -8.08 -3.77 -26.40
C ARG A 332 -8.31 -2.66 -25.37
N VAL A 333 -7.37 -1.77 -25.21
CA VAL A 333 -7.51 -0.58 -24.35
C VAL A 333 -8.65 0.27 -24.86
N ALA A 334 -8.69 0.61 -26.16
CA ALA A 334 -9.75 1.40 -26.76
C ALA A 334 -11.14 0.74 -26.61
N GLN A 335 -11.22 -0.59 -26.79
CA GLN A 335 -12.46 -1.34 -26.60
C GLN A 335 -12.93 -1.28 -25.14
N LEU A 336 -12.04 -1.43 -24.16
CA LEU A 336 -12.39 -1.38 -22.75
C LEU A 336 -12.79 0.02 -22.31
N ALA A 337 -12.09 1.05 -22.77
CA ALA A 337 -12.46 2.44 -22.52
C ALA A 337 -13.88 2.74 -23.02
N ALA A 338 -14.22 2.29 -24.23
CA ALA A 338 -15.54 2.47 -24.82
C ALA A 338 -16.65 1.65 -24.15
N SER A 339 -16.38 0.40 -23.73
CA SER A 339 -17.37 -0.50 -23.11
C SER A 339 -17.53 -0.31 -21.60
N GLY A 340 -16.56 0.32 -20.95
CA GLY A 340 -16.53 0.49 -19.50
C GLY A 340 -16.41 -0.82 -18.73
N VAL A 341 -16.81 -0.78 -17.47
CA VAL A 341 -16.66 -1.91 -16.53
C VAL A 341 -17.66 -3.04 -16.81
N SER A 342 -17.13 -4.25 -16.95
CA SER A 342 -17.97 -5.45 -17.19
C SER A 342 -18.85 -5.79 -15.99
N GLY A 343 -19.99 -6.47 -16.24
CA GLY A 343 -20.84 -7.02 -15.18
C GLY A 343 -20.07 -7.96 -14.24
N ARG A 344 -19.11 -8.73 -14.78
CA ARG A 344 -18.24 -9.61 -13.98
C ARG A 344 -17.36 -8.83 -13.03
N GLN A 345 -16.75 -7.73 -13.46
CA GLN A 345 -15.90 -6.90 -12.60
C GLN A 345 -16.73 -6.25 -11.46
N LYS A 346 -17.98 -5.84 -11.73
CA LYS A 346 -18.90 -5.34 -10.69
C LYS A 346 -19.24 -6.40 -9.65
N GLN A 347 -19.47 -7.65 -10.06
CA GLN A 347 -19.68 -8.77 -9.13
C GLN A 347 -18.44 -9.03 -8.26
N LEU A 348 -17.25 -8.97 -8.87
CA LEU A 348 -15.99 -9.12 -8.15
C LEU A 348 -15.76 -8.01 -7.13
N SER A 349 -16.17 -6.77 -7.44
CA SER A 349 -16.11 -5.68 -6.46
C SER A 349 -16.87 -6.01 -5.18
N GLN A 350 -18.10 -6.55 -5.29
CA GLN A 350 -18.89 -6.98 -4.14
C GLN A 350 -18.29 -8.19 -3.40
N TYR A 351 -17.57 -9.05 -4.10
CA TYR A 351 -16.92 -10.20 -3.50
C TYR A 351 -15.63 -9.83 -2.76
N PHE A 352 -14.83 -8.92 -3.31
CA PHE A 352 -13.57 -8.49 -2.68
C PHE A 352 -13.76 -7.49 -1.56
N PHE A 353 -14.81 -6.66 -1.63
CA PHE A 353 -14.96 -5.52 -0.72
C PHE A 353 -16.29 -5.54 0.02
N ALA A 354 -16.23 -5.40 1.34
CA ALA A 354 -17.40 -5.30 2.20
C ALA A 354 -18.24 -4.04 1.93
N THR A 355 -17.60 -3.04 1.35
CA THR A 355 -18.22 -1.80 0.87
C THR A 355 -17.30 -1.10 -0.11
N THR A 356 -17.89 -0.44 -1.10
CA THR A 356 -17.24 0.51 -2.02
C THR A 356 -17.93 1.87 -1.99
N GLU A 357 -18.89 2.04 -1.07
CA GLU A 357 -19.55 3.33 -0.88
C GLU A 357 -18.58 4.35 -0.27
N PRO A 358 -18.52 5.57 -0.82
CA PRO A 358 -17.62 6.61 -0.34
C PRO A 358 -17.76 6.90 1.16
N GLY A 359 -16.66 6.85 1.89
CA GLY A 359 -16.61 7.11 3.33
C GLY A 359 -17.03 5.94 4.23
N ALA A 360 -17.68 4.91 3.68
CA ALA A 360 -18.20 3.80 4.47
C ALA A 360 -17.09 2.92 5.06
N ALA A 361 -16.00 2.73 4.35
CA ALA A 361 -14.87 1.94 4.84
C ALA A 361 -14.15 2.65 6.01
N THR A 362 -13.90 3.95 5.88
CA THR A 362 -13.35 4.78 6.98
C THR A 362 -14.28 4.78 8.19
N LYS A 363 -15.60 4.87 7.97
CA LYS A 363 -16.58 4.80 9.04
C LYS A 363 -16.53 3.46 9.79
N LYS A 364 -16.50 2.33 9.08
CA LYS A 364 -16.40 0.99 9.69
C LYS A 364 -15.13 0.85 10.54
N LEU A 365 -13.99 1.34 10.06
CA LEU A 365 -12.75 1.36 10.85
C LEU A 365 -12.90 2.26 12.08
N GLY A 366 -13.47 3.45 11.93
CA GLY A 366 -13.72 4.36 13.04
C GLY A 366 -14.65 3.77 14.10
N ASP A 367 -15.70 3.06 13.70
CA ASP A 367 -16.62 2.39 14.61
C ASP A 367 -15.92 1.27 15.40
N LEU A 368 -15.05 0.46 14.73
CA LEU A 368 -14.22 -0.52 15.41
C LEU A 368 -13.30 0.14 16.44
N LEU A 369 -12.55 1.19 16.05
CA LEU A 369 -11.58 1.84 16.94
C LEU A 369 -12.25 2.57 18.12
N ARG A 370 -13.52 2.99 18.00
CA ARG A 370 -14.30 3.56 19.11
C ARG A 370 -14.85 2.51 20.06
N SER A 371 -14.98 1.25 19.64
CA SER A 371 -15.54 0.18 20.46
C SER A 371 -14.60 -0.32 21.56
N PHE A 372 -13.34 0.07 21.53
CA PHE A 372 -12.33 -0.27 22.54
C PHE A 372 -12.32 0.75 23.75
#